data_adbe5b2880b4285c8d20234cee1cd1c7
#
_entry.id   adbe5b2880b4285c8d20234cee1cd1c7
#
_cell.length_a   1.000
_cell.length_b   1.000
_cell.length_c   1.000
_cell.angle_alpha   90.00
_cell.angle_beta   90.00
_cell.angle_gamma   90.00
#
_symmetry.space_group_name_H-M   'P 1'
#
loop_
_entity.id
_entity.type
_entity.pdbx_description
1 polymer ?
#
loop_
_entity_poly.entity_id
_entity_poly.type
_entity_poly.pdbx_seq_one_letter_code
_entity_poly.pdbx_strand_id
1 'polypeptide(L)'
;MQVWKGNRVNAAFYELPRKFGPTLSLAVLRVNASGSLQTLTQMTFRALHSCSFVSIRGCMNAQFPDEETKSGEFKRQEDAFREWISNDASTRYAAEAGRYHLYVSLACPWASRTVIVRKLKGIEDAIGLTVVDPVRDELGWAFRDTSGDIPTGAPFESTDPINGFQFLSEAYRATDPNYDERVTVPVLWDAKTKRIVNNCEDDICRMFNDAFNDFAQNKTVDLFPKDIQAEHAKISDFIYENVNNGVYRAGFATRQRPYERACRRVFEALDELEQRLSKSRYLFTNRIVEADWRLFCTLVRFDAVYHGHFKCNLRRIIDYPNLQGYLMDLYQQPGIAETVNVDHIKRHYYMTHTAINPTRIVPIGPLLDLTKPHGRERLN
;
A
#
# COMPACT_ATOMS: atom_id res chain seq x y z
N MET A 1 8.22 4.02 45.23
CA MET A 1 8.60 5.39 45.67
C MET A 1 10.11 5.51 45.48
N GLN A 2 10.59 6.06 44.37
CA GLN A 2 12.01 6.40 44.18
C GLN A 2 12.13 7.91 44.11
N VAL A 3 12.90 8.48 45.03
CA VAL A 3 13.13 9.92 45.13
C VAL A 3 14.37 10.26 44.30
N TRP A 4 14.19 11.08 43.25
CA TRP A 4 15.28 11.70 42.53
C TRP A 4 15.58 13.09 43.15
N LYS A 5 16.78 13.30 43.61
CA LYS A 5 17.27 14.61 44.09
C LYS A 5 17.92 15.37 42.94
N GLY A 6 17.28 16.40 42.47
CA GLY A 6 17.87 17.41 41.59
C GLY A 6 17.00 18.67 41.64
N ASN A 7 17.64 19.85 41.77
CA ASN A 7 17.01 21.16 41.93
C ASN A 7 16.07 21.54 40.79
N ARG A 8 14.85 21.02 40.73
CA ARG A 8 13.71 21.54 39.93
C ARG A 8 12.40 21.22 40.66
N VAL A 9 11.44 22.12 40.54
CA VAL A 9 10.13 22.07 41.15
C VAL A 9 9.41 20.74 40.75
N ASN A 10 9.12 19.88 41.72
CA ASN A 10 8.36 18.66 41.49
C ASN A 10 6.86 18.96 41.57
N ALA A 11 6.14 18.77 40.48
CA ALA A 11 4.71 18.71 40.48
C ALA A 11 4.27 17.22 40.49
N ALA A 12 3.51 16.82 41.53
CA ALA A 12 2.89 15.51 41.61
C ALA A 12 1.42 15.62 41.21
N PHE A 13 0.98 14.76 40.30
CA PHE A 13 -0.42 14.68 39.87
C PHE A 13 -1.12 13.53 40.62
N TYR A 14 -2.26 13.81 41.24
CA TYR A 14 -3.12 12.82 41.85
C TYR A 14 -4.50 12.83 41.19
N GLU A 15 -4.98 11.66 40.75
CA GLU A 15 -6.38 11.47 40.36
C GLU A 15 -7.26 11.30 41.62
N LEU A 16 -8.28 12.12 41.72
CA LEU A 16 -9.32 11.97 42.72
C LEU A 16 -10.48 11.13 42.16
N PRO A 17 -11.10 10.25 42.98
CA PRO A 17 -12.18 9.39 42.49
C PRO A 17 -13.41 10.19 42.10
N ARG A 18 -13.98 9.85 40.91
CA ARG A 18 -15.18 10.45 40.36
C ARG A 18 -16.40 10.26 41.28
N LYS A 19 -16.80 11.31 41.92
CA LYS A 19 -18.19 11.51 42.36
C LYS A 19 -18.58 12.93 41.97
N PHE A 20 -19.63 13.05 41.10
CA PHE A 20 -20.27 14.29 40.60
C PHE A 20 -19.64 14.96 39.35
N GLY A 21 -20.24 14.72 38.22
CA GLY A 21 -20.33 15.61 37.05
C GLY A 21 -19.04 15.83 36.20
N PRO A 22 -19.16 16.36 35.01
CA PRO A 22 -18.03 16.48 34.06
C PRO A 22 -17.21 17.76 34.29
N THR A 23 -16.60 17.91 35.46
CA THR A 23 -15.65 19.01 35.73
C THR A 23 -14.37 18.40 36.29
N LEU A 24 -13.28 18.47 35.53
CA LEU A 24 -11.95 18.14 36.04
C LEU A 24 -11.43 19.29 36.85
N SER A 25 -11.26 19.09 38.18
CA SER A 25 -10.53 20.02 39.04
C SER A 25 -9.10 19.52 39.23
N LEU A 26 -8.13 20.24 38.71
CA LEU A 26 -6.72 20.01 38.99
C LEU A 26 -6.27 20.95 40.10
N ALA A 27 -5.76 20.40 41.19
CA ALA A 27 -5.10 21.17 42.24
C ALA A 27 -3.58 21.06 42.08
N VAL A 28 -2.90 22.18 41.90
CA VAL A 28 -1.43 22.25 41.91
C VAL A 28 -0.96 22.57 43.34
N LEU A 29 -0.21 21.64 43.92
CA LEU A 29 0.35 21.79 45.25
C LEU A 29 1.86 22.05 45.17
N ARG A 30 2.34 23.04 45.91
CA ARG A 30 3.78 23.32 46.05
C ARG A 30 4.23 23.02 47.47
N VAL A 31 5.29 22.26 47.59
CA VAL A 31 5.91 22.00 48.91
C VAL A 31 7.01 23.04 49.12
N ASN A 32 6.94 23.79 50.20
CA ASN A 32 7.98 24.75 50.59
C ASN A 32 9.15 24.08 51.36
N ALA A 33 10.21 24.80 51.58
CA ALA A 33 11.43 24.29 52.19
C ALA A 33 11.26 23.77 53.64
N SER A 34 10.10 24.03 54.26
CA SER A 34 9.74 23.55 55.64
C SER A 34 8.81 22.34 55.60
N GLY A 35 8.45 21.79 54.47
CA GLY A 35 7.64 20.58 54.32
C GLY A 35 6.14 20.77 54.47
N SER A 36 5.62 21.99 54.55
CA SER A 36 4.19 22.27 54.64
C SER A 36 3.56 22.46 53.24
N LEU A 37 2.35 21.91 53.05
CA LEU A 37 1.56 22.01 51.84
C LEU A 37 0.72 23.32 51.85
N GLN A 38 0.91 24.15 50.83
CA GLN A 38 0.00 25.27 50.57
C GLN A 38 -0.70 25.09 49.23
N THR A 39 -2.03 25.28 49.24
CA THR A 39 -2.84 25.29 48.03
C THR A 39 -2.70 26.64 47.33
N LEU A 40 -2.07 26.69 46.17
CA LEU A 40 -1.72 27.95 45.54
C LEU A 40 -2.86 28.61 44.73
N THR A 41 -3.81 27.87 44.21
CA THR A 41 -5.06 28.43 43.59
C THR A 41 -5.93 27.29 43.03
N GLN A 42 -7.24 27.36 43.21
CA GLN A 42 -8.20 26.58 42.41
C GLN A 42 -8.45 27.33 41.11
N MET A 43 -7.85 26.84 40.03
CA MET A 43 -8.23 27.30 38.67
C MET A 43 -9.40 26.48 38.18
N THR A 44 -10.57 27.06 38.16
CA THR A 44 -11.73 26.52 37.48
C THR A 44 -11.60 26.87 36.00
N PHE A 45 -11.19 25.92 35.16
CA PHE A 45 -11.37 26.06 33.75
C PHE A 45 -12.85 25.85 33.41
N ARG A 46 -13.60 26.93 33.16
CA ARG A 46 -14.82 26.84 32.39
C ARG A 46 -14.39 26.43 30.99
N ALA A 47 -14.81 25.23 30.57
CA ALA A 47 -14.75 24.85 29.16
C ALA A 47 -15.53 25.89 28.36
N LEU A 48 -14.82 26.79 27.68
CA LEU A 48 -15.37 27.57 26.60
C LEU A 48 -15.77 26.58 25.50
N HIS A 49 -17.07 26.29 25.43
CA HIS A 49 -17.71 25.66 24.29
C HIS A 49 -17.62 26.63 23.12
N SER A 50 -16.52 26.65 22.44
CA SER A 50 -16.36 27.08 21.06
C SER A 50 -14.90 26.87 20.61
N CYS A 51 -14.36 25.65 20.81
CA CYS A 51 -13.52 25.13 19.76
C CYS A 51 -14.49 24.41 18.82
N SER A 52 -14.75 25.02 17.69
CA SER A 52 -15.14 24.26 16.53
C SER A 52 -14.09 23.15 16.43
N PHE A 53 -14.43 21.94 16.87
CA PHE A 53 -13.79 20.75 16.36
C PHE A 53 -14.07 20.85 14.87
N VAL A 54 -13.14 21.43 14.12
CA VAL A 54 -12.92 20.97 12.78
C VAL A 54 -12.66 19.50 12.99
N SER A 55 -13.70 18.69 12.83
CA SER A 55 -13.59 17.27 12.63
C SER A 55 -12.73 17.19 11.39
N ILE A 56 -11.43 17.06 11.58
CA ILE A 56 -10.54 16.51 10.59
C ILE A 56 -11.00 15.04 10.51
N ARG A 57 -12.11 14.82 9.81
CA ARG A 57 -12.54 13.53 9.32
C ARG A 57 -11.55 13.13 8.24
N GLY A 58 -10.35 12.86 8.63
CA GLY A 58 -9.23 12.54 7.77
C GLY A 58 -8.00 12.22 8.57
N CYS A 59 -8.05 12.34 9.92
CA CYS A 59 -7.03 11.81 10.82
C CYS A 59 -7.25 10.30 10.93
N MET A 60 -6.77 9.61 9.96
CA MET A 60 -7.02 8.22 9.72
C MET A 60 -6.14 7.37 10.60
N ASN A 61 -6.74 6.50 11.35
CA ASN A 61 -6.08 5.30 11.81
C ASN A 61 -5.39 4.66 10.61
N ALA A 62 -4.14 4.22 10.78
CA ALA A 62 -3.37 3.51 9.74
C ALA A 62 -4.09 2.24 9.24
N GLN A 63 -5.13 1.84 9.88
CA GLN A 63 -6.12 0.84 9.51
C GLN A 63 -7.36 1.54 8.99
N PHE A 64 -8.08 0.88 8.13
CA PHE A 64 -9.21 1.39 7.39
C PHE A 64 -10.53 1.05 8.11
N PRO A 65 -11.00 1.84 9.12
CA PRO A 65 -12.19 1.48 9.89
C PRO A 65 -13.43 1.34 9.02
N ASP A 66 -13.51 2.13 7.93
CA ASP A 66 -14.64 2.09 6.99
C ASP A 66 -14.60 0.87 6.06
N GLU A 67 -13.46 0.15 6.01
CA GLU A 67 -13.29 -1.10 5.28
C GLU A 67 -13.51 -2.33 6.19
N GLU A 68 -13.96 -2.15 7.43
CA GLU A 68 -14.31 -3.24 8.35
C GLU A 68 -15.82 -3.44 8.43
N THR A 69 -16.29 -4.66 8.17
CA THR A 69 -17.68 -5.02 8.36
C THR A 69 -17.99 -5.33 9.83
N LYS A 70 -19.28 -5.30 10.23
CA LYS A 70 -19.72 -5.69 11.58
C LYS A 70 -19.34 -7.13 11.96
N SER A 71 -19.08 -7.99 10.99
CA SER A 71 -18.62 -9.37 11.19
C SER A 71 -17.11 -9.47 11.41
N GLY A 72 -16.36 -8.38 11.27
CA GLY A 72 -14.89 -8.32 11.37
C GLY A 72 -14.19 -8.78 10.09
N GLU A 73 -14.84 -8.65 8.95
CA GLU A 73 -14.28 -8.91 7.62
C GLU A 73 -13.78 -7.62 6.98
N PHE A 74 -12.69 -7.70 6.26
CA PHE A 74 -12.19 -6.60 5.44
C PHE A 74 -12.97 -6.50 4.13
N LYS A 75 -13.45 -5.29 3.80
CA LYS A 75 -14.09 -4.94 2.52
C LYS A 75 -13.38 -3.73 1.92
N ARG A 76 -12.74 -3.94 0.77
CA ARG A 76 -11.99 -2.88 0.09
C ARG A 76 -12.95 -1.83 -0.48
N GLN A 77 -12.58 -0.54 -0.34
CA GLN A 77 -13.24 0.59 -1.00
C GLN A 77 -13.01 0.53 -2.51
N GLU A 78 -13.99 0.98 -3.30
CA GLU A 78 -13.87 1.15 -4.75
C GLU A 78 -12.99 2.36 -5.11
N ASP A 79 -12.47 2.34 -6.35
CA ASP A 79 -11.62 3.43 -6.85
C ASP A 79 -12.49 4.62 -7.29
N ALA A 80 -12.15 5.82 -6.81
CA ALA A 80 -12.98 7.01 -6.96
C ALA A 80 -12.89 7.67 -8.35
N PHE A 81 -11.72 7.56 -9.01
CA PHE A 81 -11.45 8.23 -10.28
C PHE A 81 -11.21 7.18 -11.38
N ARG A 82 -12.08 7.14 -12.38
CA ARG A 82 -12.10 6.11 -13.43
C ARG A 82 -12.23 6.70 -14.85
N GLU A 83 -11.68 7.89 -15.09
CA GLU A 83 -11.59 8.48 -16.42
C GLU A 83 -10.58 7.70 -17.29
N TRP A 84 -10.70 7.81 -18.60
CA TRP A 84 -9.97 6.98 -19.54
C TRP A 84 -9.14 7.82 -20.53
N ILE A 85 -7.92 7.34 -20.84
CA ILE A 85 -7.08 7.91 -21.89
C ILE A 85 -7.27 7.09 -23.16
N SER A 86 -7.42 7.76 -24.31
CA SER A 86 -7.51 7.11 -25.63
C SER A 86 -6.57 7.76 -26.64
N ASN A 87 -6.22 7.03 -27.68
CA ASN A 87 -5.44 7.54 -28.81
C ASN A 87 -6.31 7.98 -30.01
N ASP A 88 -7.61 7.75 -29.96
CA ASP A 88 -8.58 8.03 -31.03
C ASP A 88 -9.49 9.23 -30.74
N ALA A 89 -9.16 10.03 -29.72
CA ALA A 89 -9.96 11.16 -29.24
C ALA A 89 -11.39 10.81 -28.78
N SER A 90 -11.69 9.54 -28.51
CA SER A 90 -12.99 9.09 -27.99
C SER A 90 -13.22 9.53 -26.54
N THR A 91 -12.17 9.97 -25.85
CA THR A 91 -12.21 10.45 -24.47
C THR A 91 -11.67 11.88 -24.36
N ARG A 92 -11.92 12.49 -23.20
CA ARG A 92 -11.39 13.81 -22.83
C ARG A 92 -9.84 13.86 -22.78
N TYR A 93 -9.21 12.73 -22.51
CA TYR A 93 -7.78 12.63 -22.31
C TYR A 93 -7.12 11.91 -23.50
N ALA A 94 -6.42 12.67 -24.33
CA ALA A 94 -5.65 12.11 -25.43
C ALA A 94 -4.33 11.52 -24.94
N ALA A 95 -3.89 10.42 -25.53
CA ALA A 95 -2.56 9.88 -25.27
C ALA A 95 -1.48 10.84 -25.82
N GLU A 96 -0.70 11.43 -24.94
CA GLU A 96 0.37 12.39 -25.25
C GLU A 96 1.61 12.02 -24.42
N ALA A 97 2.78 11.92 -25.03
CA ALA A 97 4.03 11.66 -24.30
C ALA A 97 4.40 12.84 -23.39
N GLY A 98 4.83 12.54 -22.15
CA GLY A 98 5.23 13.54 -21.16
C GLY A 98 4.08 14.31 -20.50
N ARG A 99 2.82 14.06 -20.90
CA ARG A 99 1.65 14.69 -20.29
C ARG A 99 1.26 14.07 -18.97
N TYR A 100 1.40 12.76 -18.83
CA TYR A 100 0.90 12.01 -17.68
C TYR A 100 2.02 11.60 -16.75
N HIS A 101 1.67 11.56 -15.46
CA HIS A 101 2.60 11.19 -14.39
C HIS A 101 1.96 10.15 -13.47
N LEU A 102 2.71 9.12 -13.13
CA LEU A 102 2.25 8.03 -12.29
C LEU A 102 2.82 8.19 -10.87
N TYR A 103 1.95 8.34 -9.85
CA TYR A 103 2.33 8.31 -8.45
C TYR A 103 2.11 6.91 -7.90
N VAL A 104 3.14 6.34 -7.27
CA VAL A 104 3.12 4.96 -6.78
C VAL A 104 3.80 4.83 -5.42
N SER A 105 3.45 3.77 -4.70
CA SER A 105 4.30 3.20 -3.65
C SER A 105 4.83 1.85 -4.14
N LEU A 106 6.15 1.63 -4.09
CA LEU A 106 6.76 0.34 -4.44
C LEU A 106 6.38 -0.77 -3.46
N ALA A 107 5.87 -0.40 -2.28
CA ALA A 107 5.30 -1.36 -1.34
C ALA A 107 3.93 -1.91 -1.78
N CYS A 108 3.13 -1.10 -2.51
CA CYS A 108 1.78 -1.45 -2.89
C CYS A 108 1.76 -2.45 -4.05
N PRO A 109 1.12 -3.66 -3.92
CA PRO A 109 1.07 -4.64 -5.00
C PRO A 109 0.23 -4.16 -6.19
N TRP A 110 -0.79 -3.35 -5.96
CA TRP A 110 -1.63 -2.75 -6.99
C TRP A 110 -0.82 -1.78 -7.86
N ALA A 111 -0.14 -0.81 -7.21
CA ALA A 111 0.72 0.14 -7.92
C ALA A 111 1.91 -0.55 -8.62
N SER A 112 2.51 -1.58 -8.03
CA SER A 112 3.62 -2.32 -8.66
C SER A 112 3.24 -2.91 -10.00
N ARG A 113 1.99 -3.33 -10.19
CA ARG A 113 1.51 -3.86 -11.46
C ARG A 113 1.57 -2.80 -12.58
N THR A 114 1.19 -1.56 -12.28
CA THR A 114 1.29 -0.45 -13.24
C THR A 114 2.73 -0.09 -13.58
N VAL A 115 3.63 -0.17 -12.59
CA VAL A 115 5.08 0.02 -12.80
C VAL A 115 5.66 -1.06 -13.71
N ILE A 116 5.28 -2.33 -13.50
CA ILE A 116 5.70 -3.46 -14.33
C ILE A 116 5.21 -3.28 -15.78
N VAL A 117 3.94 -2.96 -15.98
CA VAL A 117 3.39 -2.75 -17.35
C VAL A 117 4.10 -1.59 -18.02
N ARG A 118 4.34 -0.46 -17.33
CA ARG A 118 5.11 0.68 -17.84
C ARG A 118 6.50 0.25 -18.31
N LYS A 119 7.19 -0.59 -17.52
CA LYS A 119 8.53 -1.12 -17.84
C LYS A 119 8.52 -2.07 -19.01
N LEU A 120 7.61 -3.03 -19.05
CA LEU A 120 7.51 -4.02 -20.12
C LEU A 120 7.16 -3.40 -21.47
N LYS A 121 6.31 -2.37 -21.48
CA LYS A 121 5.98 -1.60 -22.68
C LYS A 121 7.12 -0.68 -23.12
N GLY A 122 8.05 -0.34 -22.20
CA GLY A 122 9.10 0.66 -22.46
C GLY A 122 8.51 2.03 -22.74
N ILE A 123 7.59 2.50 -21.89
CA ILE A 123 6.94 3.82 -21.98
C ILE A 123 7.44 4.80 -20.90
N GLU A 124 8.64 4.56 -20.35
CA GLU A 124 9.22 5.39 -19.31
C GLU A 124 9.42 6.84 -19.72
N ASP A 125 9.74 7.09 -21.00
CA ASP A 125 9.87 8.44 -21.56
C ASP A 125 8.51 9.12 -21.80
N ALA A 126 7.44 8.34 -21.94
CA ALA A 126 6.10 8.87 -22.18
C ALA A 126 5.31 9.14 -20.90
N ILE A 127 5.55 8.34 -19.86
CA ILE A 127 4.85 8.41 -18.56
C ILE A 127 5.88 8.64 -17.45
N GLY A 128 5.85 9.81 -16.82
CA GLY A 128 6.68 10.09 -15.64
C GLY A 128 6.31 9.21 -14.45
N LEU A 129 7.21 9.07 -13.48
CA LEU A 129 6.99 8.27 -12.27
C LEU A 129 7.55 8.99 -11.05
N THR A 130 6.77 9.07 -9.97
CA THR A 130 7.25 9.45 -8.64
C THR A 130 6.80 8.44 -7.59
N VAL A 131 7.72 8.07 -6.71
CA VAL A 131 7.50 7.11 -5.63
C VAL A 131 7.27 7.86 -4.34
N VAL A 132 6.16 7.56 -3.62
CA VAL A 132 5.88 8.09 -2.29
C VAL A 132 6.66 7.34 -1.21
N ASP A 133 6.84 7.97 -0.05
CA ASP A 133 7.43 7.32 1.14
C ASP A 133 6.71 5.98 1.42
N PRO A 134 7.44 4.89 1.64
CA PRO A 134 6.83 3.60 1.97
C PRO A 134 6.05 3.63 3.27
N VAL A 135 6.43 4.47 4.24
CA VAL A 135 5.74 4.58 5.52
C VAL A 135 4.66 5.64 5.44
N ARG A 136 3.43 5.20 5.39
CA ARG A 136 2.27 6.07 5.45
C ARG A 136 2.00 6.49 6.89
N ASP A 137 1.92 7.79 7.14
CA ASP A 137 1.57 8.37 8.43
C ASP A 137 0.08 8.75 8.52
N GLU A 138 -0.29 9.52 9.56
CA GLU A 138 -1.65 9.98 9.79
C GLU A 138 -2.17 10.91 8.68
N LEU A 139 -1.28 11.58 7.96
CA LEU A 139 -1.61 12.47 6.83
C LEU A 139 -1.66 11.72 5.49
N GLY A 140 -1.34 10.43 5.47
CA GLY A 140 -1.39 9.56 4.31
C GLY A 140 -0.03 9.35 3.63
N TRP A 141 -0.04 9.25 2.31
CA TRP A 141 1.15 9.07 1.49
C TRP A 141 1.90 10.39 1.32
N ALA A 142 3.15 10.47 1.75
CA ALA A 142 3.97 11.67 1.69
C ALA A 142 5.02 11.58 0.57
N PHE A 143 5.34 12.73 -0.01
CA PHE A 143 6.53 12.90 -0.84
C PHE A 143 7.65 13.40 0.07
N ARG A 144 8.50 12.49 0.56
CA ARG A 144 9.63 12.81 1.44
C ARG A 144 10.92 12.39 0.77
N ASP A 145 11.95 13.18 0.98
CA ASP A 145 13.30 12.72 0.74
C ASP A 145 13.67 11.73 1.85
N THR A 146 13.79 10.45 1.48
CA THR A 146 14.17 9.38 2.39
C THR A 146 15.69 9.17 2.45
N SER A 147 16.47 10.08 1.88
CA SER A 147 17.95 9.97 1.77
C SER A 147 18.71 10.05 3.11
N GLY A 148 18.02 10.29 4.24
CA GLY A 148 18.67 10.59 5.52
C GLY A 148 19.26 9.44 6.31
N ASP A 149 18.67 8.21 6.31
CA ASP A 149 19.10 7.12 7.22
C ASP A 149 18.88 5.70 6.67
N ILE A 150 18.67 5.55 5.38
CA ILE A 150 18.45 4.25 4.76
C ILE A 150 19.47 4.09 3.64
N PRO A 151 20.12 2.92 3.50
CA PRO A 151 20.93 2.64 2.32
C PRO A 151 20.01 2.72 1.10
N THR A 152 19.87 3.88 0.52
CA THR A 152 19.07 4.13 -0.65
C THR A 152 19.85 3.65 -1.87
N GLY A 153 19.70 2.38 -2.17
CA GLY A 153 19.95 1.92 -3.53
C GLY A 153 18.76 2.21 -4.45
N ALA A 154 17.75 2.96 -3.99
CA ALA A 154 16.60 3.31 -4.80
C ALA A 154 16.90 4.60 -5.60
N PRO A 155 16.87 4.57 -6.94
CA PRO A 155 17.15 5.73 -7.78
C PRO A 155 15.97 6.73 -7.86
N PHE A 156 15.05 6.74 -6.87
CA PHE A 156 13.83 7.52 -6.93
C PHE A 156 13.84 8.61 -5.86
N GLU A 157 13.91 9.85 -6.29
CA GLU A 157 13.65 11.01 -5.43
C GLU A 157 12.18 10.98 -4.99
N SER A 158 11.94 11.11 -3.69
CA SER A 158 10.62 11.01 -3.09
C SER A 158 9.90 12.37 -2.95
N THR A 159 10.31 13.38 -3.74
CA THR A 159 9.62 14.67 -3.84
C THR A 159 8.73 14.71 -5.07
N ASP A 160 7.56 15.39 -4.98
CA ASP A 160 6.71 15.59 -6.16
C ASP A 160 7.31 16.66 -7.10
N PRO A 161 7.91 16.28 -8.23
CA PRO A 161 8.56 17.20 -9.15
C PRO A 161 7.55 17.95 -10.04
N ILE A 162 6.28 17.57 -10.05
CA ILE A 162 5.28 18.05 -11.00
C ILE A 162 4.50 19.22 -10.44
N ASN A 163 4.03 19.11 -9.18
CA ASN A 163 3.16 20.11 -8.56
C ASN A 163 3.73 20.67 -7.26
N GLY A 164 4.82 20.09 -6.73
CA GLY A 164 5.37 20.45 -5.42
C GLY A 164 4.50 20.00 -4.24
N PHE A 165 3.66 18.99 -4.41
CA PHE A 165 2.84 18.45 -3.34
C PHE A 165 3.70 17.81 -2.24
N GLN A 166 3.32 17.99 -0.98
CA GLN A 166 3.91 17.31 0.16
C GLN A 166 3.24 15.97 0.45
N PHE A 167 1.93 15.88 0.13
CA PHE A 167 1.12 14.68 0.33
C PHE A 167 0.31 14.34 -0.92
N LEU A 168 0.15 13.07 -1.21
CA LEU A 168 -0.67 12.62 -2.33
C LEU A 168 -2.15 13.04 -2.18
N SER A 169 -2.63 13.26 -0.97
CA SER A 169 -3.97 13.79 -0.71
C SER A 169 -4.23 15.16 -1.35
N GLU A 170 -3.18 15.93 -1.66
CA GLU A 170 -3.31 17.20 -2.35
C GLU A 170 -3.72 17.00 -3.81
N ALA A 171 -3.24 15.94 -4.49
CA ALA A 171 -3.67 15.57 -5.83
C ALA A 171 -5.17 15.18 -5.87
N TYR A 172 -5.64 14.47 -4.83
CA TYR A 172 -7.04 14.11 -4.68
C TYR A 172 -7.92 15.35 -4.51
N ARG A 173 -7.54 16.29 -3.62
CA ARG A 173 -8.26 17.54 -3.40
C ARG A 173 -8.18 18.51 -4.58
N ALA A 174 -7.09 18.51 -5.32
CA ALA A 174 -6.99 19.28 -6.57
C ALA A 174 -7.96 18.76 -7.63
N THR A 175 -8.30 17.48 -7.59
CA THR A 175 -9.27 16.84 -8.49
C THR A 175 -10.69 17.04 -8.03
N ASP A 176 -10.97 16.77 -6.76
CA ASP A 176 -12.25 17.02 -6.07
C ASP A 176 -11.98 17.70 -4.70
N PRO A 177 -12.29 19.01 -4.55
CA PRO A 177 -12.07 19.73 -3.30
C PRO A 177 -12.83 19.17 -2.09
N ASN A 178 -13.89 18.38 -2.32
CA ASN A 178 -14.69 17.76 -1.27
C ASN A 178 -14.27 16.30 -0.98
N TYR A 179 -13.18 15.82 -1.58
CA TYR A 179 -12.74 14.44 -1.39
C TYR A 179 -12.37 14.17 0.07
N ASP A 180 -13.09 13.27 0.72
CA ASP A 180 -12.93 12.88 2.12
C ASP A 180 -12.74 11.36 2.32
N GLU A 181 -12.61 10.62 1.21
CA GLU A 181 -12.39 9.17 1.22
C GLU A 181 -10.90 8.80 1.28
N ARG A 182 -10.63 7.53 1.17
CA ARG A 182 -9.28 6.97 1.24
C ARG A 182 -8.41 7.36 0.05
N VAL A 183 -7.23 7.92 0.33
CA VAL A 183 -6.19 8.20 -0.66
C VAL A 183 -5.39 6.93 -0.95
N THR A 184 -5.43 6.43 -2.19
CA THR A 184 -4.80 5.20 -2.65
C THR A 184 -3.69 5.45 -3.66
N VAL A 185 -2.90 4.43 -3.95
CA VAL A 185 -1.94 4.34 -5.06
C VAL A 185 -2.22 3.04 -5.83
N PRO A 186 -2.05 3.02 -7.18
CA PRO A 186 -1.47 4.06 -8.05
C PRO A 186 -2.40 5.26 -8.26
N VAL A 187 -1.84 6.35 -8.76
CA VAL A 187 -2.59 7.50 -9.28
C VAL A 187 -1.99 7.91 -10.61
N LEU A 188 -2.81 7.96 -11.66
CA LEU A 188 -2.45 8.51 -12.96
C LEU A 188 -2.90 9.96 -13.03
N TRP A 189 -1.95 10.88 -13.02
CA TRP A 189 -2.14 12.32 -12.98
C TRP A 189 -1.99 12.94 -14.38
N ASP A 190 -2.86 13.86 -14.75
CA ASP A 190 -2.71 14.70 -15.94
C ASP A 190 -2.10 16.06 -15.56
N ALA A 191 -0.85 16.29 -15.91
CA ALA A 191 -0.14 17.54 -15.64
C ALA A 191 -0.73 18.75 -16.38
N LYS A 192 -1.44 18.53 -17.50
CA LYS A 192 -2.07 19.58 -18.31
C LYS A 192 -3.34 20.11 -17.65
N THR A 193 -4.21 19.24 -17.16
CA THR A 193 -5.47 19.64 -16.51
C THR A 193 -5.37 19.72 -15.00
N LYS A 194 -4.23 19.28 -14.43
CA LYS A 194 -3.96 19.22 -12.99
C LYS A 194 -5.03 18.44 -12.22
N ARG A 195 -5.30 17.22 -12.69
CA ARG A 195 -6.31 16.33 -12.12
C ARG A 195 -5.85 14.87 -12.18
N ILE A 196 -6.38 14.06 -11.27
CA ILE A 196 -6.31 12.61 -11.38
C ILE A 196 -7.20 12.18 -12.55
N VAL A 197 -6.63 11.40 -13.45
CA VAL A 197 -7.38 10.71 -14.50
C VAL A 197 -7.97 9.42 -13.97
N ASN A 198 -7.13 8.62 -13.32
CA ASN A 198 -7.54 7.28 -12.88
C ASN A 198 -6.69 6.82 -11.68
N ASN A 199 -7.30 6.10 -10.75
CA ASN A 199 -6.61 5.46 -9.62
C ASN A 199 -6.89 3.95 -9.51
N CYS A 200 -7.51 3.38 -10.53
CA CYS A 200 -7.69 1.93 -10.68
C CYS A 200 -6.53 1.33 -11.46
N GLU A 201 -5.79 0.43 -10.86
CA GLU A 201 -4.63 -0.21 -11.48
C GLU A 201 -5.00 -1.05 -12.71
N ASP A 202 -6.19 -1.66 -12.75
CA ASP A 202 -6.65 -2.45 -13.91
C ASP A 202 -6.86 -1.57 -15.15
N ASP A 203 -7.50 -0.42 -14.96
CA ASP A 203 -7.71 0.55 -16.03
C ASP A 203 -6.37 1.13 -16.51
N ILE A 204 -5.50 1.51 -15.57
CA ILE A 204 -4.16 2.07 -15.89
C ILE A 204 -3.33 1.07 -16.68
N CYS A 205 -3.30 -0.21 -16.27
CA CYS A 205 -2.58 -1.25 -17.02
C CYS A 205 -3.10 -1.42 -18.43
N ARG A 206 -4.43 -1.36 -18.67
CA ARG A 206 -5.02 -1.43 -20.01
C ARG A 206 -4.70 -0.20 -20.83
N MET A 207 -4.81 1.00 -20.24
CA MET A 207 -4.42 2.24 -20.92
C MET A 207 -2.95 2.22 -21.34
N PHE A 208 -2.05 1.73 -20.50
CA PHE A 208 -0.62 1.61 -20.84
C PHE A 208 -0.37 0.56 -21.93
N ASN A 209 -1.12 -0.55 -21.94
CA ASN A 209 -1.01 -1.57 -22.98
C ASN A 209 -1.49 -1.05 -24.34
N ASP A 210 -2.61 -0.33 -24.38
CA ASP A 210 -3.32 0.01 -25.61
C ASP A 210 -3.09 1.46 -26.04
N ALA A 211 -3.51 2.44 -25.23
CA ALA A 211 -3.51 3.86 -25.62
C ALA A 211 -2.10 4.42 -25.83
N PHE A 212 -1.11 3.92 -25.07
CA PHE A 212 0.29 4.36 -25.17
C PHE A 212 1.15 3.48 -26.09
N ASN A 213 0.57 2.55 -26.82
CA ASN A 213 1.35 1.63 -27.66
C ASN A 213 2.15 2.35 -28.77
N ASP A 214 1.70 3.51 -29.25
CA ASP A 214 2.43 4.30 -30.25
C ASP A 214 3.74 4.88 -29.70
N PHE A 215 3.80 5.13 -28.40
CA PHE A 215 4.98 5.61 -27.69
C PHE A 215 5.85 4.48 -27.14
N ALA A 216 5.38 3.24 -27.20
CA ALA A 216 6.06 2.09 -26.62
C ALA A 216 7.31 1.71 -27.41
N GLN A 217 8.42 1.45 -26.70
CA GLN A 217 9.61 0.81 -27.28
C GLN A 217 9.33 -0.64 -27.65
N ASN A 218 8.51 -1.34 -26.83
CA ASN A 218 8.14 -2.74 -27.00
C ASN A 218 6.70 -2.88 -27.51
N LYS A 219 6.42 -2.40 -28.72
CA LYS A 219 5.07 -2.36 -29.32
C LYS A 219 4.42 -3.74 -29.49
N THR A 220 5.22 -4.79 -29.60
CA THR A 220 4.73 -6.17 -29.77
C THR A 220 4.32 -6.84 -28.46
N VAL A 221 4.66 -6.25 -27.31
CA VAL A 221 4.20 -6.75 -26.03
C VAL A 221 2.72 -6.42 -25.87
N ASP A 222 1.89 -7.46 -25.85
CA ASP A 222 0.45 -7.38 -25.57
C ASP A 222 0.13 -8.20 -24.34
N LEU A 223 -0.24 -7.51 -23.26
CA LEU A 223 -0.54 -8.11 -21.97
C LEU A 223 -2.02 -8.49 -21.80
N PHE A 224 -2.88 -8.04 -22.73
CA PHE A 224 -4.33 -8.30 -22.73
C PHE A 224 -4.81 -8.88 -24.07
N PRO A 225 -4.23 -9.99 -24.54
CA PRO A 225 -4.50 -10.51 -25.88
C PRO A 225 -5.95 -10.95 -26.03
N LYS A 226 -6.56 -10.54 -27.14
CA LYS A 226 -8.00 -10.72 -27.42
C LYS A 226 -8.42 -12.19 -27.56
N ASP A 227 -7.51 -13.03 -28.04
CA ASP A 227 -7.76 -14.47 -28.28
C ASP A 227 -8.02 -15.28 -26.99
N ILE A 228 -7.59 -14.76 -25.83
CA ILE A 228 -7.78 -15.40 -24.51
C ILE A 228 -8.55 -14.51 -23.53
N GLN A 229 -9.25 -13.49 -24.02
CA GLN A 229 -9.87 -12.47 -23.16
C GLN A 229 -10.78 -13.06 -22.06
N ALA A 230 -11.60 -14.04 -22.40
CA ALA A 230 -12.54 -14.66 -21.47
C ALA A 230 -11.82 -15.47 -20.37
N GLU A 231 -10.83 -16.26 -20.76
CA GLU A 231 -10.01 -17.06 -19.85
C GLU A 231 -9.12 -16.17 -18.98
N HIS A 232 -8.56 -15.10 -19.58
CA HIS A 232 -7.78 -14.09 -18.87
C HIS A 232 -8.64 -13.41 -17.79
N ALA A 233 -9.85 -12.98 -18.11
CA ALA A 233 -10.76 -12.37 -17.11
C ALA A 233 -11.04 -13.35 -15.97
N LYS A 234 -11.40 -14.60 -16.28
CA LYS A 234 -11.71 -15.63 -15.30
C LYS A 234 -10.55 -15.90 -14.33
N ILE A 235 -9.33 -16.06 -14.84
CA ILE A 235 -8.16 -16.31 -13.98
C ILE A 235 -7.77 -15.07 -13.19
N SER A 236 -7.92 -13.87 -13.78
CA SER A 236 -7.66 -12.60 -13.10
C SER A 236 -8.60 -12.40 -11.91
N ASP A 237 -9.89 -12.67 -12.09
CA ASP A 237 -10.88 -12.61 -10.99
C ASP A 237 -10.57 -13.64 -9.91
N PHE A 238 -10.23 -14.87 -10.30
CA PHE A 238 -9.85 -15.91 -9.35
C PHE A 238 -8.63 -15.50 -8.51
N ILE A 239 -7.58 -14.98 -9.14
CA ILE A 239 -6.36 -14.51 -8.47
C ILE A 239 -6.68 -13.30 -7.58
N TYR A 240 -7.45 -12.33 -8.08
CA TYR A 240 -7.84 -11.16 -7.32
C TYR A 240 -8.59 -11.54 -6.05
N GLU A 241 -9.68 -12.30 -6.19
CA GLU A 241 -10.56 -12.64 -5.09
C GLU A 241 -9.87 -13.51 -4.03
N ASN A 242 -9.09 -14.51 -4.45
CA ASN A 242 -8.61 -15.53 -3.54
C ASN A 242 -7.16 -15.31 -3.07
N VAL A 243 -6.34 -14.64 -3.87
CA VAL A 243 -4.92 -14.43 -3.57
C VAL A 243 -4.64 -12.95 -3.27
N ASN A 244 -4.80 -12.03 -4.24
CA ASN A 244 -4.42 -10.64 -4.05
C ASN A 244 -5.20 -9.96 -2.93
N ASN A 245 -6.53 -10.02 -2.96
CA ASN A 245 -7.38 -9.49 -1.91
C ASN A 245 -7.53 -10.48 -0.73
N GLY A 246 -7.33 -11.77 -1.00
CA GLY A 246 -7.39 -12.85 0.00
C GLY A 246 -6.44 -12.64 1.17
N VAL A 247 -5.17 -12.29 0.89
CA VAL A 247 -4.18 -12.03 1.94
C VAL A 247 -4.55 -10.81 2.79
N TYR A 248 -5.21 -9.80 2.23
CA TYR A 248 -5.71 -8.63 2.95
C TYR A 248 -6.93 -8.98 3.81
N ARG A 249 -7.85 -9.80 3.28
CA ARG A 249 -8.99 -10.33 4.07
C ARG A 249 -8.52 -11.13 5.29
N ALA A 250 -7.42 -11.89 5.16
CA ALA A 250 -6.81 -12.56 6.29
C ALA A 250 -6.12 -11.58 7.24
N GLY A 251 -5.26 -10.70 6.69
CA GLY A 251 -4.40 -9.81 7.48
C GLY A 251 -5.16 -8.76 8.28
N PHE A 252 -6.24 -8.21 7.73
CA PHE A 252 -7.07 -7.19 8.38
C PHE A 252 -8.32 -7.74 9.07
N ALA A 253 -8.51 -9.06 9.10
CA ALA A 253 -9.59 -9.64 9.88
C ALA A 253 -9.41 -9.33 11.37
N THR A 254 -10.48 -8.82 12.01
CA THR A 254 -10.49 -8.47 13.44
C THR A 254 -11.07 -9.58 14.31
N ARG A 255 -11.54 -10.69 13.71
CA ARG A 255 -12.10 -11.86 14.39
C ARG A 255 -11.52 -13.16 13.85
N GLN A 256 -11.44 -14.16 14.71
CA GLN A 256 -10.83 -15.46 14.40
C GLN A 256 -11.48 -16.17 13.20
N ARG A 257 -12.81 -16.31 13.18
CA ARG A 257 -13.51 -17.02 12.09
C ARG A 257 -13.35 -16.40 10.69
N PRO A 258 -13.51 -15.07 10.50
CA PRO A 258 -13.16 -14.40 9.24
C PRO A 258 -11.71 -14.65 8.80
N TYR A 259 -10.75 -14.51 9.72
CA TYR A 259 -9.35 -14.80 9.45
C TYR A 259 -9.14 -16.23 8.95
N GLU A 260 -9.62 -17.23 9.69
CA GLU A 260 -9.46 -18.65 9.33
C GLU A 260 -10.02 -18.96 7.95
N ARG A 261 -11.23 -18.47 7.66
CA ARG A 261 -11.87 -18.66 6.36
C ARG A 261 -11.04 -18.03 5.23
N ALA A 262 -10.61 -16.78 5.40
CA ALA A 262 -9.81 -16.08 4.41
C ALA A 262 -8.45 -16.75 4.20
N CYS A 263 -7.75 -17.09 5.29
CA CYS A 263 -6.46 -17.75 5.24
C CYS A 263 -6.54 -19.11 4.52
N ARG A 264 -7.51 -19.97 4.87
CA ARG A 264 -7.70 -21.26 4.19
C ARG A 264 -7.95 -21.07 2.69
N ARG A 265 -8.78 -20.10 2.32
CA ARG A 265 -9.09 -19.82 0.92
C ARG A 265 -7.88 -19.37 0.11
N VAL A 266 -6.98 -18.58 0.72
CA VAL A 266 -5.69 -18.22 0.11
C VAL A 266 -4.88 -19.48 -0.22
N PHE A 267 -4.76 -20.41 0.71
CA PHE A 267 -3.94 -21.62 0.51
C PHE A 267 -4.58 -22.62 -0.44
N GLU A 268 -5.91 -22.76 -0.45
CA GLU A 268 -6.63 -23.54 -1.47
C GLU A 268 -6.35 -23.00 -2.88
N ALA A 269 -6.36 -21.67 -3.05
CA ALA A 269 -6.04 -21.04 -4.32
C ALA A 269 -4.56 -21.19 -4.71
N LEU A 270 -3.64 -21.08 -3.76
CA LEU A 270 -2.21 -21.34 -4.02
C LEU A 270 -1.96 -22.80 -4.42
N ASP A 271 -2.67 -23.75 -3.81
CA ASP A 271 -2.57 -25.19 -4.17
C ASP A 271 -3.08 -25.44 -5.60
N GLU A 272 -4.18 -24.78 -6.01
CA GLU A 272 -4.69 -24.85 -7.38
C GLU A 272 -3.70 -24.25 -8.40
N LEU A 273 -3.13 -23.10 -8.08
CA LEU A 273 -2.12 -22.44 -8.92
C LEU A 273 -0.81 -23.26 -9.00
N GLU A 274 -0.39 -23.85 -7.90
CA GLU A 274 0.76 -24.78 -7.88
C GLU A 274 0.55 -25.95 -8.84
N GLN A 275 -0.64 -26.58 -8.81
CA GLN A 275 -0.97 -27.67 -9.73
C GLN A 275 -1.04 -27.20 -11.18
N ARG A 276 -1.61 -26.00 -11.46
CA ARG A 276 -1.64 -25.42 -12.80
C ARG A 276 -0.22 -25.21 -13.34
N LEU A 277 0.63 -24.58 -12.53
CA LEU A 277 2.00 -24.24 -12.89
C LEU A 277 2.95 -25.46 -12.92
N SER A 278 2.55 -26.62 -12.43
CA SER A 278 3.31 -27.86 -12.63
C SER A 278 3.28 -28.36 -14.08
N LYS A 279 2.31 -27.90 -14.88
CA LYS A 279 2.05 -28.34 -16.26
C LYS A 279 2.41 -27.31 -17.33
N SER A 280 2.55 -26.05 -16.95
CA SER A 280 2.83 -24.95 -17.87
C SER A 280 3.77 -23.94 -17.24
N ARG A 281 4.60 -23.28 -18.07
CA ARG A 281 5.58 -22.31 -17.60
C ARG A 281 4.93 -21.09 -16.97
N TYR A 282 3.89 -20.57 -17.60
CA TYR A 282 3.10 -19.42 -17.15
C TYR A 282 1.62 -19.80 -17.06
N LEU A 283 0.78 -18.85 -16.63
CA LEU A 283 -0.66 -19.08 -16.52
C LEU A 283 -1.32 -19.42 -17.87
N PHE A 284 -0.74 -18.96 -18.98
CA PHE A 284 -1.15 -19.24 -20.34
C PHE A 284 -0.04 -19.91 -21.15
N THR A 285 0.32 -21.11 -20.74
CA THR A 285 1.36 -21.98 -21.36
C THR A 285 2.74 -21.30 -21.34
N ASN A 286 3.20 -20.77 -22.46
CA ASN A 286 4.52 -20.11 -22.63
C ASN A 286 4.42 -18.59 -22.86
N ARG A 287 3.22 -18.01 -22.75
CA ARG A 287 2.97 -16.57 -22.96
C ARG A 287 2.71 -15.89 -21.63
N ILE A 288 3.53 -14.87 -21.30
CA ILE A 288 3.31 -14.00 -20.16
C ILE A 288 2.24 -12.96 -20.51
N VAL A 289 1.22 -12.84 -19.65
CA VAL A 289 0.13 -11.88 -19.78
C VAL A 289 -0.07 -11.09 -18.48
N GLU A 290 -0.99 -10.13 -18.44
CA GLU A 290 -1.22 -9.30 -17.26
C GLU A 290 -1.56 -10.14 -16.00
N ALA A 291 -2.31 -11.23 -16.13
CA ALA A 291 -2.65 -12.11 -15.03
C ALA A 291 -1.41 -12.71 -14.31
N ASP A 292 -0.30 -12.95 -15.03
CA ASP A 292 0.95 -13.39 -14.43
C ASP A 292 1.53 -12.30 -13.52
N TRP A 293 1.50 -11.05 -13.95
CA TRP A 293 2.00 -9.93 -13.14
C TRP A 293 1.10 -9.61 -11.95
N ARG A 294 -0.21 -9.82 -12.10
CA ARG A 294 -1.20 -9.75 -11.02
C ARG A 294 -0.86 -10.74 -9.90
N LEU A 295 -0.55 -11.97 -10.25
CA LEU A 295 -0.14 -13.00 -9.30
C LEU A 295 1.25 -12.69 -8.72
N PHE A 296 2.22 -12.33 -9.57
CA PHE A 296 3.59 -12.00 -9.18
C PHE A 296 3.64 -10.96 -8.06
N CYS A 297 2.86 -9.89 -8.16
CA CYS A 297 2.87 -8.82 -7.17
C CYS A 297 2.52 -9.30 -5.75
N THR A 298 1.68 -10.32 -5.60
CA THR A 298 1.40 -10.92 -4.30
C THR A 298 2.49 -11.92 -3.90
N LEU A 299 2.94 -12.78 -4.82
CA LEU A 299 3.93 -13.81 -4.50
C LEU A 299 5.26 -13.22 -4.02
N VAL A 300 5.75 -12.14 -4.67
CA VAL A 300 7.03 -11.50 -4.31
C VAL A 300 7.02 -10.86 -2.91
N ARG A 301 5.83 -10.58 -2.38
CA ARG A 301 5.60 -10.03 -1.03
C ARG A 301 5.30 -11.10 0.00
N PHE A 302 4.94 -12.30 -0.42
CA PHE A 302 4.28 -13.28 0.43
C PHE A 302 5.15 -13.67 1.62
N ASP A 303 6.34 -14.18 1.37
CA ASP A 303 7.23 -14.67 2.44
C ASP A 303 7.78 -13.52 3.29
N ALA A 304 7.99 -12.33 2.67
CA ALA A 304 8.51 -11.18 3.38
C ALA A 304 7.48 -10.53 4.33
N VAL A 305 6.18 -10.58 3.96
CA VAL A 305 5.13 -9.82 4.65
C VAL A 305 3.91 -10.67 4.98
N TYR A 306 3.24 -11.26 3.97
CA TYR A 306 1.93 -11.86 4.21
C TYR A 306 1.99 -13.09 5.09
N HIS A 307 3.07 -13.87 4.99
CA HIS A 307 3.30 -15.02 5.85
C HIS A 307 3.39 -14.64 7.34
N GLY A 308 4.22 -13.67 7.68
CA GLY A 308 4.42 -13.24 9.07
C GLY A 308 3.38 -12.21 9.52
N HIS A 309 3.37 -11.04 8.87
CA HIS A 309 2.58 -9.88 9.28
C HIS A 309 1.06 -10.13 9.18
N PHE A 310 0.61 -10.70 8.06
CA PHE A 310 -0.81 -11.04 7.84
C PHE A 310 -1.20 -12.44 8.32
N LYS A 311 -0.24 -13.19 8.88
CA LYS A 311 -0.48 -14.53 9.44
C LYS A 311 -0.99 -15.55 8.40
N CYS A 312 -0.73 -15.34 7.10
CA CYS A 312 -0.96 -16.33 6.04
C CYS A 312 0.15 -17.38 6.08
N ASN A 313 0.22 -18.20 7.13
CA ASN A 313 1.44 -18.92 7.51
C ASN A 313 1.31 -20.44 7.53
N LEU A 314 0.40 -21.02 6.76
CA LEU A 314 0.35 -22.49 6.59
C LEU A 314 1.58 -23.00 5.84
N ARG A 315 2.03 -22.27 4.80
CA ARG A 315 3.24 -22.53 4.01
C ARG A 315 3.80 -21.20 3.48
N ARG A 316 5.09 -21.17 3.16
CA ARG A 316 5.75 -20.08 2.44
C ARG A 316 5.69 -20.34 0.94
N ILE A 317 5.93 -19.32 0.11
CA ILE A 317 6.03 -19.56 -1.34
C ILE A 317 7.24 -20.44 -1.67
N ILE A 318 8.33 -20.32 -0.93
CA ILE A 318 9.49 -21.18 -1.10
C ILE A 318 9.19 -22.69 -0.86
N ASP A 319 8.12 -23.01 -0.16
CA ASP A 319 7.67 -24.39 0.10
C ASP A 319 6.81 -24.98 -1.06
N TYR A 320 6.55 -24.17 -2.11
CA TYR A 320 5.81 -24.52 -3.32
C TYR A 320 6.75 -24.56 -4.54
N PRO A 321 7.19 -25.72 -5.01
CA PRO A 321 8.23 -25.79 -6.04
C PRO A 321 7.90 -25.07 -7.35
N ASN A 322 6.63 -25.15 -7.80
CA ASN A 322 6.24 -24.53 -9.07
C ASN A 322 5.96 -23.02 -8.91
N LEU A 323 5.28 -22.60 -7.85
CA LEU A 323 5.07 -21.18 -7.55
C LEU A 323 6.39 -20.47 -7.26
N GLN A 324 7.32 -21.08 -6.55
CA GLN A 324 8.65 -20.52 -6.30
C GLN A 324 9.44 -20.36 -7.59
N GLY A 325 9.51 -21.41 -8.42
CA GLY A 325 10.18 -21.33 -9.71
C GLY A 325 9.53 -20.29 -10.64
N TYR A 326 8.20 -20.22 -10.66
CA TYR A 326 7.44 -19.22 -11.42
C TYR A 326 7.71 -17.78 -10.95
N LEU A 327 7.73 -17.55 -9.63
CA LEU A 327 8.12 -16.27 -9.05
C LEU A 327 9.52 -15.84 -9.51
N MET A 328 10.48 -16.77 -9.46
CA MET A 328 11.86 -16.50 -9.86
C MET A 328 11.98 -16.26 -11.38
N ASP A 329 11.26 -17.03 -12.21
CA ASP A 329 11.22 -16.84 -13.68
C ASP A 329 10.70 -15.45 -14.05
N LEU A 330 9.60 -15.01 -13.44
CA LEU A 330 9.05 -13.67 -13.67
C LEU A 330 9.96 -12.55 -13.12
N TYR A 331 10.55 -12.74 -11.94
CA TYR A 331 11.49 -11.77 -11.37
C TYR A 331 12.71 -11.53 -12.26
N GLN A 332 13.18 -12.59 -12.95
CA GLN A 332 14.35 -12.55 -13.84
C GLN A 332 14.02 -12.05 -15.24
N GLN A 333 12.77 -11.74 -15.56
CA GLN A 333 12.45 -11.08 -16.83
C GLN A 333 13.13 -9.70 -16.91
N PRO A 334 13.61 -9.28 -18.08
CA PRO A 334 14.36 -8.03 -18.24
C PRO A 334 13.67 -6.83 -17.62
N GLY A 335 14.37 -6.13 -16.73
CA GLY A 335 13.90 -4.91 -16.06
C GLY A 335 12.91 -5.13 -14.90
N ILE A 336 12.44 -6.35 -14.63
CA ILE A 336 11.44 -6.59 -13.58
C ILE A 336 12.04 -6.48 -12.18
N ALA A 337 13.23 -7.00 -11.96
CA ALA A 337 13.92 -6.90 -10.66
C ALA A 337 14.02 -5.46 -10.15
N GLU A 338 14.21 -4.50 -11.05
CA GLU A 338 14.30 -3.07 -10.75
C GLU A 338 12.98 -2.48 -10.22
N THR A 339 11.84 -3.13 -10.51
CA THR A 339 10.50 -2.71 -10.05
C THR A 339 10.19 -3.20 -8.64
N VAL A 340 11.04 -4.05 -8.04
CA VAL A 340 10.81 -4.68 -6.73
C VAL A 340 11.74 -4.08 -5.68
N ASN A 341 11.16 -3.41 -4.70
CA ASN A 341 11.90 -2.89 -3.55
C ASN A 341 11.44 -3.58 -2.26
N VAL A 342 12.21 -4.57 -1.82
CA VAL A 342 11.88 -5.37 -0.62
C VAL A 342 11.94 -4.54 0.66
N ASP A 343 12.82 -3.53 0.74
CA ASP A 343 12.89 -2.62 1.89
C ASP A 343 11.60 -1.79 2.00
N HIS A 344 11.17 -1.14 0.91
CA HIS A 344 9.89 -0.43 0.88
C HIS A 344 8.71 -1.33 1.25
N ILE A 345 8.67 -2.57 0.72
CA ILE A 345 7.64 -3.56 1.04
C ILE A 345 7.62 -3.81 2.55
N LYS A 346 8.74 -4.18 3.16
CA LYS A 346 8.81 -4.51 4.59
C LYS A 346 8.49 -3.29 5.47
N ARG A 347 9.10 -2.15 5.19
CA ARG A 347 8.87 -0.92 5.96
C ARG A 347 7.42 -0.50 5.93
N HIS A 348 6.77 -0.51 4.76
CA HIS A 348 5.36 -0.15 4.66
C HIS A 348 4.50 -1.01 5.61
N TYR A 349 4.54 -2.33 5.44
CA TYR A 349 3.64 -3.21 6.20
C TYR A 349 3.93 -3.18 7.68
N TYR A 350 5.21 -3.32 8.08
CA TYR A 350 5.56 -3.42 9.49
C TYR A 350 5.52 -2.10 10.25
N MET A 351 5.72 -0.96 9.59
CA MET A 351 5.73 0.35 10.24
C MET A 351 4.40 1.10 10.14
N THR A 352 3.59 0.83 9.09
CA THR A 352 2.31 1.53 8.89
C THR A 352 1.17 0.87 9.68
N HIS A 353 1.11 -0.46 9.74
CA HIS A 353 -0.02 -1.19 10.32
C HIS A 353 0.17 -1.39 11.84
N THR A 354 0.05 -0.32 12.60
CA THR A 354 0.36 -0.31 14.05
C THR A 354 -0.57 -1.19 14.88
N ALA A 355 -1.80 -1.46 14.47
CA ALA A 355 -2.66 -2.40 15.19
C ALA A 355 -2.26 -3.88 14.97
N ILE A 356 -1.52 -4.19 13.90
CA ILE A 356 -0.97 -5.52 13.66
C ILE A 356 0.42 -5.63 14.29
N ASN A 357 1.24 -4.58 14.14
CA ASN A 357 2.61 -4.51 14.63
C ASN A 357 2.85 -3.20 15.41
N PRO A 358 2.40 -3.11 16.67
CA PRO A 358 2.46 -1.88 17.45
C PRO A 358 3.89 -1.41 17.76
N THR A 359 4.86 -2.31 17.77
CA THR A 359 6.27 -1.99 17.99
C THR A 359 6.94 -1.36 16.77
N ARG A 360 6.34 -1.46 15.59
CA ARG A 360 6.89 -0.99 14.30
C ARG A 360 8.25 -1.60 13.94
N ILE A 361 8.64 -2.69 14.59
CA ILE A 361 9.89 -3.41 14.27
C ILE A 361 9.75 -4.06 12.90
N VAL A 362 10.74 -3.79 12.03
CA VAL A 362 10.85 -4.40 10.70
C VAL A 362 11.74 -5.64 10.80
N PRO A 363 11.26 -6.85 10.43
CA PRO A 363 12.05 -8.07 10.53
C PRO A 363 13.25 -8.05 9.56
N ILE A 364 14.36 -8.63 9.96
CA ILE A 364 15.57 -8.76 9.12
C ILE A 364 15.30 -9.70 7.94
N GLY A 365 14.69 -10.86 8.18
CA GLY A 365 14.36 -11.87 7.16
C GLY A 365 13.03 -11.59 6.43
N PRO A 366 12.67 -12.50 5.49
CA PRO A 366 13.51 -13.57 4.96
C PRO A 366 14.59 -13.04 4.01
N LEU A 367 15.69 -13.77 3.90
CA LEU A 367 16.70 -13.49 2.88
C LEU A 367 16.26 -14.18 1.58
N LEU A 368 15.61 -13.41 0.71
CA LEU A 368 15.11 -13.89 -0.58
C LEU A 368 16.21 -13.73 -1.63
N ASP A 369 16.55 -14.82 -2.30
CA ASP A 369 17.41 -14.81 -3.48
C ASP A 369 16.61 -15.32 -4.67
N LEU A 370 16.02 -14.38 -5.41
CA LEU A 370 15.20 -14.65 -6.59
C LEU A 370 16.04 -14.71 -7.89
N THR A 371 17.36 -14.61 -7.80
CA THR A 371 18.26 -14.66 -8.97
C THR A 371 18.78 -16.08 -9.28
N LYS A 372 18.51 -17.03 -8.42
CA LYS A 372 18.88 -18.43 -8.64
C LYS A 372 18.19 -19.03 -9.86
N PRO A 373 18.75 -20.09 -10.48
CA PRO A 373 18.10 -20.80 -11.57
C PRO A 373 16.69 -21.25 -11.18
N HIS A 374 15.68 -20.89 -11.98
CA HIS A 374 14.28 -21.19 -11.71
C HIS A 374 13.82 -22.56 -12.25
N GLY A 375 14.56 -23.15 -13.22
CA GLY A 375 14.33 -24.50 -13.75
C GLY A 375 13.01 -24.68 -14.52
N ARG A 376 12.40 -23.60 -15.00
CA ARG A 376 11.10 -23.65 -15.68
C ARG A 376 11.23 -23.72 -17.21
N GLU A 377 12.43 -23.61 -17.77
CA GLU A 377 12.72 -23.73 -19.20
C GLU A 377 12.25 -25.07 -19.77
N ARG A 378 12.19 -26.10 -18.92
CA ARG A 378 11.70 -27.46 -19.26
C ARG A 378 10.21 -27.52 -19.57
N LEU A 379 9.45 -26.49 -19.28
CA LEU A 379 7.98 -26.42 -19.43
C LEU A 379 7.54 -25.61 -20.66
N ASN A 380 8.45 -25.38 -21.59
CA ASN A 380 8.16 -24.68 -22.86
C ASN A 380 7.41 -25.58 -23.85
#